data_90406739c88c26f5532e5b28d99f14c3
#
_entry.id   90406739c88c26f5532e5b28d99f14c3
#
_cell.length_a   1.000
_cell.length_b   1.000
_cell.length_c   1.000
_cell.angle_alpha   90.00
_cell.angle_beta   90.00
_cell.angle_gamma   90.00
#
_symmetry.space_group_name_H-M   'P 1'
#
loop_
_entity.id
_entity.type
_entity.pdbx_description
1 polymer ?
#
loop_
_entity_poly.entity_id
_entity_poly.type
_entity_poly.pdbx_seq_one_letter_code
_entity_poly.pdbx_strand_id
1 'polypeptide(L)'
;MINRRNFLHAIAAAGAYSSMGGMTFAAANSDKRLIVIIQRGGMDSLDAVQPIGDPNFIKLRPSGSAKSFAVDNYFAFHEALAPLKPLFEAKELSVIHSVSTPYRNRSHFEAQDYLERGADAHDVTDTGWVNRLITQLGGTKINFAADVGSGSQLVMRGPAPYLNIGTNNDLGFWSDSTQFLEMLYKGEKDFAPVMAGVQANLQQSMMGEDDQHPGKGIEATCSLTARMLKDECRIASFSIYGWDTHDNQQNRLGKSLEALSTAITQLKQELGPVWDNTLVIAASEFGRTAHFNGTGGTDHGTGGAAFLAGGLLANGEGGKVINKKWPGLSDDRLLEARDLMPTDDVRRYMGWALADLYGISPNDLGSKIFPSVDMGTKLRLI
;
A
#
# COMPACT_ATOMS: atom_id res chain seq x y z
N MET A 1 16.48 -49.75 17.86
CA MET A 1 17.83 -49.40 17.40
C MET A 1 17.73 -48.55 16.14
N ILE A 2 18.14 -47.30 16.20
CA ILE A 2 18.11 -46.40 15.04
C ILE A 2 19.27 -46.83 14.12
N ASN A 3 18.97 -47.18 12.88
CA ASN A 3 19.95 -47.64 11.90
C ASN A 3 20.77 -46.41 11.43
N ARG A 4 22.12 -46.57 11.27
CA ARG A 4 23.04 -45.50 10.81
C ARG A 4 22.56 -44.76 9.56
N ARG A 5 21.87 -45.46 8.67
CA ARG A 5 21.31 -44.90 7.43
C ARG A 5 20.16 -43.91 7.73
N ASN A 6 19.28 -44.25 8.67
CA ASN A 6 18.19 -43.37 9.09
C ASN A 6 18.69 -42.14 9.86
N PHE A 7 19.82 -42.28 10.59
CA PHE A 7 20.46 -41.15 11.26
C PHE A 7 21.08 -40.17 10.28
N LEU A 8 21.73 -40.68 9.20
CA LEU A 8 22.30 -39.83 8.14
C LEU A 8 21.21 -39.13 7.31
N HIS A 9 20.06 -39.79 7.06
CA HIS A 9 18.94 -39.16 6.40
C HIS A 9 18.29 -38.08 7.30
N ALA A 10 18.25 -38.27 8.61
CA ALA A 10 17.76 -37.26 9.55
C ALA A 10 18.69 -36.03 9.62
N ILE A 11 20.01 -36.24 9.57
CA ILE A 11 21.00 -35.14 9.52
C ILE A 11 20.96 -34.41 8.19
N ALA A 12 20.78 -35.11 7.07
CA ALA A 12 20.63 -34.48 5.75
C ALA A 12 19.32 -33.67 5.65
N ALA A 13 18.24 -34.18 6.22
CA ALA A 13 16.98 -33.44 6.32
C ALA A 13 17.10 -32.21 7.25
N ALA A 14 17.76 -32.34 8.40
CA ALA A 14 18.02 -31.24 9.32
C ALA A 14 18.96 -30.18 8.71
N GLY A 15 19.95 -30.60 7.93
CA GLY A 15 20.86 -29.71 7.19
C GLY A 15 20.16 -28.95 6.06
N ALA A 16 19.22 -29.58 5.35
CA ALA A 16 18.39 -28.93 4.34
C ALA A 16 17.39 -27.95 4.98
N TYR A 17 16.83 -28.29 6.14
CA TYR A 17 15.95 -27.39 6.90
C TYR A 17 16.70 -26.17 7.45
N SER A 18 17.96 -26.32 7.88
CA SER A 18 18.75 -25.19 8.39
C SER A 18 19.18 -24.21 7.30
N SER A 19 19.37 -24.67 6.05
CA SER A 19 19.69 -23.80 4.91
C SER A 19 18.47 -23.02 4.39
N MET A 20 17.25 -23.56 4.53
CA MET A 20 16.02 -22.83 4.21
C MET A 20 15.58 -21.90 5.36
N GLY A 21 15.83 -22.28 6.62
CA GLY A 21 15.51 -21.47 7.80
C GLY A 21 16.39 -20.22 7.96
N GLY A 22 17.65 -20.28 7.48
CA GLY A 22 18.60 -19.16 7.62
C GLY A 22 18.22 -17.91 6.81
N MET A 23 17.59 -18.07 5.65
CA MET A 23 17.14 -16.91 4.85
C MET A 23 15.88 -16.27 5.42
N THR A 24 14.94 -17.06 5.95
CA THR A 24 13.72 -16.55 6.59
C THR A 24 14.01 -15.82 7.91
N PHE A 25 14.93 -16.33 8.73
CA PHE A 25 15.35 -15.66 9.97
C PHE A 25 16.10 -14.35 9.72
N ALA A 26 16.89 -14.26 8.66
CA ALA A 26 17.60 -13.04 8.29
C ALA A 26 16.63 -11.95 7.80
N ALA A 27 15.60 -12.32 7.06
CA ALA A 27 14.59 -11.38 6.57
C ALA A 27 13.67 -10.87 7.70
N ALA A 28 13.28 -11.73 8.66
CA ALA A 28 12.49 -11.35 9.82
C ALA A 28 13.23 -10.38 10.77
N ASN A 29 14.57 -10.45 10.81
CA ASN A 29 15.43 -9.56 11.59
C ASN A 29 15.92 -8.34 10.79
N SER A 30 15.41 -8.12 9.58
CA SER A 30 15.78 -6.97 8.76
C SER A 30 15.30 -5.66 9.38
N ASP A 31 16.13 -4.60 9.29
CA ASP A 31 15.74 -3.24 9.66
C ASP A 31 14.83 -2.57 8.62
N LYS A 32 14.42 -3.30 7.59
CA LYS A 32 13.53 -2.80 6.55
C LYS A 32 12.08 -2.67 7.05
N ARG A 33 11.40 -1.64 6.57
CA ARG A 33 10.00 -1.35 6.88
C ARG A 33 9.18 -1.24 5.61
N LEU A 34 7.97 -1.76 5.65
CA LEU A 34 6.98 -1.64 4.59
C LEU A 34 5.71 -0.99 5.14
N ILE A 35 5.22 0.03 4.45
CA ILE A 35 3.91 0.62 4.70
C ILE A 35 3.07 0.47 3.44
N VAL A 36 1.87 -0.09 3.57
CA VAL A 36 0.92 -0.26 2.47
C VAL A 36 -0.30 0.63 2.72
N ILE A 37 -0.56 1.54 1.80
CA ILE A 37 -1.70 2.45 1.83
C ILE A 37 -2.65 2.07 0.71
N ILE A 38 -3.86 1.60 1.06
CA ILE A 38 -4.90 1.33 0.07
C ILE A 38 -5.73 2.60 -0.13
N GLN A 39 -5.72 3.13 -1.35
CA GLN A 39 -6.46 4.32 -1.75
C GLN A 39 -7.84 3.88 -2.26
N ARG A 40 -8.85 3.83 -1.37
CA ARG A 40 -10.16 3.25 -1.67
C ARG A 40 -11.08 4.21 -2.41
N GLY A 41 -11.47 3.88 -3.63
CA GLY A 41 -12.43 4.62 -4.45
C GLY A 41 -11.96 4.99 -5.85
N GLY A 42 -10.87 4.41 -6.34
CA GLY A 42 -10.42 4.65 -7.71
C GLY A 42 -9.83 6.06 -7.89
N MET A 43 -8.60 6.25 -7.50
CA MET A 43 -7.91 7.55 -7.61
C MET A 43 -7.81 8.02 -9.06
N ASP A 44 -8.17 9.28 -9.34
CA ASP A 44 -7.98 9.90 -10.63
C ASP A 44 -6.50 10.26 -10.86
N SER A 45 -5.80 9.37 -11.55
CA SER A 45 -4.38 9.54 -11.84
C SER A 45 -4.08 10.66 -12.83
N LEU A 46 -5.02 10.95 -13.74
CA LEU A 46 -4.84 12.03 -14.73
C LEU A 46 -4.92 13.42 -14.11
N ASP A 47 -5.65 13.55 -12.98
CA ASP A 47 -5.70 14.83 -12.26
C ASP A 47 -4.65 14.89 -11.13
N ALA A 48 -4.34 13.76 -10.50
CA ALA A 48 -3.31 13.70 -9.46
C ALA A 48 -1.90 13.92 -10.04
N VAL A 49 -1.61 13.32 -11.21
CA VAL A 49 -0.31 13.36 -11.91
C VAL A 49 -0.58 13.67 -13.37
N GLN A 50 -0.72 14.94 -13.67
CA GLN A 50 -1.20 15.46 -14.94
C GLN A 50 -0.15 15.31 -16.04
N PRO A 51 -0.47 14.64 -17.18
CA PRO A 51 0.44 14.51 -18.31
C PRO A 51 0.38 15.78 -19.20
N ILE A 52 0.91 16.89 -18.69
CA ILE A 52 0.86 18.21 -19.33
C ILE A 52 1.60 18.25 -20.69
N GLY A 53 2.51 17.28 -20.91
CA GLY A 53 3.20 17.09 -22.19
C GLY A 53 2.36 16.37 -23.27
N ASP A 54 1.19 15.79 -22.90
CA ASP A 54 0.28 15.20 -23.89
C ASP A 54 -0.66 16.28 -24.46
N PRO A 55 -0.64 16.53 -25.77
CA PRO A 55 -1.44 17.60 -26.39
C PRO A 55 -2.96 17.37 -26.28
N ASN A 56 -3.40 16.16 -25.95
CA ASN A 56 -4.82 15.85 -25.78
C ASN A 56 -5.28 16.04 -24.32
N PHE A 57 -4.37 16.17 -23.35
CA PHE A 57 -4.74 16.33 -21.94
C PHE A 57 -5.66 17.54 -21.72
N ILE A 58 -5.29 18.71 -22.24
CA ILE A 58 -6.12 19.94 -22.11
C ILE A 58 -7.45 19.80 -22.83
N LYS A 59 -7.52 19.04 -23.93
CA LYS A 59 -8.78 18.80 -24.65
C LYS A 59 -9.74 17.93 -23.83
N LEU A 60 -9.21 16.91 -23.13
CA LEU A 60 -9.98 16.00 -22.28
C LEU A 60 -10.43 16.70 -20.98
N ARG A 61 -9.62 17.61 -20.47
CA ARG A 61 -9.78 18.29 -19.18
C ARG A 61 -9.69 19.83 -19.31
N PRO A 62 -10.54 20.51 -20.14
CA PRO A 62 -10.32 21.90 -20.57
C PRO A 62 -10.44 22.95 -19.44
N SER A 63 -11.25 22.70 -18.43
CA SER A 63 -11.52 23.69 -17.37
C SER A 63 -11.64 23.09 -15.97
N GLY A 64 -11.37 21.82 -15.85
CA GLY A 64 -11.57 21.07 -14.60
C GLY A 64 -10.29 20.55 -13.97
N SER A 65 -9.16 20.67 -14.67
CA SER A 65 -7.86 20.32 -14.08
C SER A 65 -7.55 21.28 -12.96
N ALA A 66 -7.25 20.72 -11.80
CA ALA A 66 -6.77 21.48 -10.68
C ALA A 66 -5.43 22.16 -11.01
N LYS A 67 -5.07 23.19 -10.26
CA LYS A 67 -3.75 23.78 -10.31
C LYS A 67 -2.70 22.70 -10.07
N SER A 68 -1.57 22.82 -10.78
CA SER A 68 -0.50 21.84 -10.70
C SER A 68 0.87 22.52 -10.80
N PHE A 69 1.90 21.78 -10.44
CA PHE A 69 3.29 22.20 -10.61
C PHE A 69 4.07 21.12 -11.37
N ALA A 70 4.86 21.54 -12.36
CA ALA A 70 5.66 20.61 -13.13
C ALA A 70 6.70 19.89 -12.28
N VAL A 71 6.83 18.58 -12.47
CA VAL A 71 7.86 17.75 -11.85
C VAL A 71 8.92 17.30 -12.86
N ASP A 72 8.53 17.24 -14.13
CA ASP A 72 9.44 17.08 -15.26
C ASP A 72 8.87 17.79 -16.50
N ASN A 73 9.44 17.53 -17.68
CA ASN A 73 9.00 18.15 -18.94
C ASN A 73 7.65 17.60 -19.45
N TYR A 74 7.13 16.54 -18.88
CA TYR A 74 5.93 15.85 -19.34
C TYR A 74 4.82 15.79 -18.31
N PHE A 75 5.17 15.71 -17.02
CA PHE A 75 4.21 15.54 -15.94
C PHE A 75 4.22 16.72 -14.97
N ALA A 76 3.06 16.99 -14.38
CA ALA A 76 2.87 17.91 -13.28
C ALA A 76 2.06 17.24 -12.16
N PHE A 77 2.35 17.56 -10.93
CA PHE A 77 1.57 17.10 -9.78
C PHE A 77 0.48 18.10 -9.44
N HIS A 78 -0.68 17.59 -9.04
CA HIS A 78 -1.77 18.38 -8.46
C HIS A 78 -1.25 19.23 -7.28
N GLU A 79 -1.77 20.48 -7.12
CA GLU A 79 -1.31 21.40 -6.07
C GLU A 79 -1.38 20.83 -4.65
N ALA A 80 -2.36 19.97 -4.33
CA ALA A 80 -2.48 19.30 -3.05
C ALA A 80 -1.31 18.33 -2.74
N LEU A 81 -0.52 17.94 -3.74
CA LEU A 81 0.71 17.16 -3.59
C LEU A 81 1.95 18.04 -3.36
N ALA A 82 1.81 19.38 -3.26
CA ALA A 82 2.95 20.28 -3.06
C ALA A 82 3.81 19.94 -1.83
N PRO A 83 3.29 19.45 -0.71
CA PRO A 83 4.10 18.99 0.42
C PRO A 83 5.05 17.82 0.09
N LEU A 84 4.74 17.05 -0.97
CA LEU A 84 5.57 15.94 -1.42
C LEU A 84 6.71 16.36 -2.38
N LYS A 85 6.72 17.60 -2.88
CA LYS A 85 7.75 18.10 -3.79
C LYS A 85 9.17 17.91 -3.24
N PRO A 86 9.48 18.24 -1.97
CA PRO A 86 10.82 18.00 -1.42
C PRO A 86 11.25 16.52 -1.44
N LEU A 87 10.30 15.58 -1.25
CA LEU A 87 10.59 14.15 -1.31
C LEU A 87 10.91 13.72 -2.74
N PHE A 88 10.17 14.25 -3.72
CA PHE A 88 10.42 13.97 -5.13
C PHE A 88 11.80 14.48 -5.56
N GLU A 89 12.17 15.71 -5.18
CA GLU A 89 13.48 16.32 -5.46
C GLU A 89 14.62 15.57 -4.74
N ALA A 90 14.38 15.08 -3.52
CA ALA A 90 15.32 14.25 -2.77
C ALA A 90 15.39 12.78 -3.28
N LYS A 91 14.62 12.42 -4.31
CA LYS A 91 14.49 11.05 -4.84
C LYS A 91 13.89 10.05 -3.83
N GLU A 92 13.09 10.53 -2.92
CA GLU A 92 12.40 9.71 -1.91
C GLU A 92 10.92 9.50 -2.24
N LEU A 93 10.47 9.94 -3.41
CA LEU A 93 9.12 9.74 -3.94
C LEU A 93 9.22 9.43 -5.44
N SER A 94 8.40 8.49 -5.89
CA SER A 94 8.14 8.21 -7.31
C SER A 94 6.69 7.86 -7.53
N VAL A 95 6.24 8.04 -8.77
CA VAL A 95 4.90 7.64 -9.19
C VAL A 95 5.02 6.64 -10.33
N ILE A 96 4.29 5.54 -10.22
CA ILE A 96 4.12 4.58 -11.30
C ILE A 96 2.81 4.93 -12.00
N HIS A 97 2.85 5.32 -13.27
CA HIS A 97 1.69 5.82 -14.00
C HIS A 97 1.24 4.86 -15.10
N SER A 98 -0.03 4.96 -15.51
CA SER A 98 -0.65 4.13 -16.55
C SER A 98 -0.62 2.63 -16.21
N VAL A 99 -0.93 2.31 -14.95
CA VAL A 99 -0.96 0.93 -14.43
C VAL A 99 -2.34 0.57 -13.90
N SER A 100 -2.64 -0.72 -13.85
CA SER A 100 -3.88 -1.25 -13.27
C SER A 100 -3.68 -2.73 -12.97
N THR A 101 -4.59 -3.34 -12.20
CA THR A 101 -4.77 -4.80 -12.20
C THR A 101 -5.38 -5.27 -13.52
N PRO A 102 -5.46 -6.57 -13.83
CA PRO A 102 -6.16 -7.07 -15.03
C PRO A 102 -7.68 -6.93 -14.99
N TYR A 103 -8.26 -6.57 -13.86
CA TYR A 103 -9.71 -6.40 -13.70
C TYR A 103 -10.25 -5.25 -14.54
N ARG A 104 -11.44 -5.46 -15.21
CA ARG A 104 -12.00 -4.50 -16.18
C ARG A 104 -13.47 -4.12 -15.95
N ASN A 105 -14.19 -4.78 -15.00
CA ASN A 105 -15.62 -4.52 -14.79
C ASN A 105 -15.92 -3.27 -13.93
N ARG A 106 -14.88 -2.59 -13.41
CA ARG A 106 -15.00 -1.30 -12.71
C ARG A 106 -15.91 -1.33 -11.45
N SER A 107 -15.98 -2.51 -10.79
CA SER A 107 -16.61 -2.66 -9.47
C SER A 107 -15.56 -2.51 -8.38
N HIS A 108 -15.77 -1.60 -7.43
CA HIS A 108 -14.83 -1.39 -6.33
C HIS A 108 -14.54 -2.68 -5.55
N PHE A 109 -15.59 -3.44 -5.19
CA PHE A 109 -15.43 -4.64 -4.38
C PHE A 109 -14.50 -5.66 -5.05
N GLU A 110 -14.78 -6.00 -6.29
CA GLU A 110 -13.97 -6.98 -7.01
C GLU A 110 -12.57 -6.44 -7.36
N ALA A 111 -12.47 -5.17 -7.73
CA ALA A 111 -11.18 -4.56 -8.05
C ALA A 111 -10.26 -4.46 -6.82
N GLN A 112 -10.82 -4.16 -5.65
CA GLN A 112 -10.10 -4.19 -4.37
C GLN A 112 -9.64 -5.61 -4.06
N ASP A 113 -10.47 -6.63 -4.31
CA ASP A 113 -10.08 -8.03 -4.16
C ASP A 113 -8.85 -8.37 -5.02
N TYR A 114 -8.82 -7.96 -6.30
CA TYR A 114 -7.65 -8.17 -7.17
C TYR A 114 -6.39 -7.47 -6.64
N LEU A 115 -6.53 -6.23 -6.17
CA LEU A 115 -5.41 -5.45 -5.62
C LEU A 115 -4.91 -6.02 -4.31
N GLU A 116 -5.81 -6.33 -3.37
CA GLU A 116 -5.46 -6.73 -2.01
C GLU A 116 -5.12 -8.22 -1.91
N ARG A 117 -5.77 -9.08 -2.69
CA ARG A 117 -5.34 -10.49 -2.83
C ARG A 117 -4.03 -10.58 -3.60
N GLY A 118 -3.75 -9.66 -4.54
CA GLY A 118 -2.56 -9.75 -5.38
C GLY A 118 -2.57 -10.99 -6.28
N ALA A 119 -3.75 -11.53 -6.57
CA ALA A 119 -3.99 -12.72 -7.39
C ALA A 119 -5.19 -12.48 -8.29
N ASP A 120 -5.35 -13.27 -9.36
CA ASP A 120 -6.55 -13.21 -10.19
C ASP A 120 -7.72 -13.93 -9.48
N ALA A 121 -8.95 -13.51 -9.78
CA ALA A 121 -10.15 -14.00 -9.07
C ALA A 121 -10.34 -15.53 -9.14
N HIS A 122 -9.72 -16.19 -10.11
CA HIS A 122 -9.80 -17.64 -10.29
C HIS A 122 -8.77 -18.42 -9.46
N ASP A 123 -7.72 -17.76 -8.98
CA ASP A 123 -6.69 -18.36 -8.11
C ASP A 123 -7.01 -18.08 -6.65
N VAL A 124 -8.15 -18.60 -6.23
CA VAL A 124 -8.77 -18.27 -4.94
C VAL A 124 -7.91 -18.68 -3.77
N THR A 125 -7.13 -17.73 -3.30
CA THR A 125 -6.70 -17.73 -1.90
C THR A 125 -7.51 -16.67 -1.17
N ASP A 126 -8.17 -17.00 -0.08
CA ASP A 126 -8.83 -16.02 0.82
C ASP A 126 -7.81 -15.16 1.59
N THR A 127 -6.56 -15.09 1.09
CA THR A 127 -5.45 -14.44 1.75
C THR A 127 -4.96 -13.22 0.96
N GLY A 128 -4.59 -12.16 1.68
CA GLY A 128 -3.97 -10.97 1.11
C GLY A 128 -2.47 -11.16 0.85
N TRP A 129 -1.94 -10.40 -0.11
CA TRP A 129 -0.52 -10.53 -0.48
C TRP A 129 0.43 -10.10 0.65
N VAL A 130 0.04 -9.15 1.52
CA VAL A 130 0.86 -8.75 2.67
C VAL A 130 0.95 -9.90 3.68
N ASN A 131 -0.15 -10.62 3.94
CA ASN A 131 -0.10 -11.77 4.85
C ASN A 131 0.78 -12.91 4.29
N ARG A 132 0.73 -13.15 2.99
CA ARG A 132 1.64 -14.11 2.34
C ARG A 132 3.08 -13.65 2.40
N LEU A 133 3.33 -12.33 2.27
CA LEU A 133 4.67 -11.75 2.49
C LEU A 133 5.15 -11.98 3.93
N ILE A 134 4.32 -11.71 4.95
CA ILE A 134 4.65 -11.97 6.35
C ILE A 134 5.04 -13.44 6.55
N THR A 135 4.26 -14.36 5.98
CA THR A 135 4.55 -15.79 6.02
C THR A 135 5.90 -16.11 5.37
N GLN A 136 6.20 -15.55 4.19
CA GLN A 136 7.45 -15.75 3.46
C GLN A 136 8.66 -15.18 4.22
N LEU A 137 8.48 -14.10 4.97
CA LEU A 137 9.52 -13.49 5.81
C LEU A 137 9.72 -14.22 7.14
N GLY A 138 8.87 -15.21 7.48
CA GLY A 138 8.93 -15.92 8.75
C GLY A 138 8.42 -15.10 9.93
N GLY A 139 7.52 -14.15 9.70
CA GLY A 139 6.88 -13.34 10.73
C GLY A 139 5.90 -14.19 11.56
N THR A 140 6.33 -14.68 12.71
CA THR A 140 5.54 -15.53 13.61
C THR A 140 4.99 -14.79 14.83
N LYS A 141 5.56 -13.63 15.14
CA LYS A 141 5.09 -12.79 16.25
C LYS A 141 3.93 -11.91 15.79
N ILE A 142 2.92 -11.74 16.64
CA ILE A 142 1.74 -10.93 16.34
C ILE A 142 2.07 -9.45 16.10
N ASN A 143 3.09 -8.92 16.76
CA ASN A 143 3.55 -7.53 16.61
C ASN A 143 4.50 -7.32 15.43
N PHE A 144 4.79 -8.36 14.63
CA PHE A 144 5.61 -8.23 13.41
C PHE A 144 4.93 -7.36 12.35
N ALA A 145 3.59 -7.39 12.28
CA ALA A 145 2.82 -6.61 11.34
C ALA A 145 1.56 -6.03 11.98
N ALA A 146 1.04 -4.94 11.43
CA ALA A 146 -0.16 -4.26 11.90
C ALA A 146 -1.07 -3.80 10.77
N ASP A 147 -2.36 -4.00 10.96
CA ASP A 147 -3.45 -3.36 10.24
C ASP A 147 -3.96 -2.20 11.09
N VAL A 148 -3.79 -0.96 10.61
CA VAL A 148 -4.07 0.25 11.39
C VAL A 148 -5.28 0.97 10.79
N GLY A 149 -6.35 1.09 11.56
CA GLY A 149 -7.58 1.75 11.10
C GLY A 149 -8.84 0.98 11.44
N SER A 150 -9.96 1.34 10.83
CA SER A 150 -11.24 0.67 11.03
C SER A 150 -11.34 -0.62 10.20
N GLY A 151 -11.60 -1.73 10.87
CA GLY A 151 -11.84 -3.03 10.24
C GLY A 151 -10.58 -3.81 9.89
N SER A 152 -10.77 -5.00 9.33
CA SER A 152 -9.69 -5.88 8.85
C SER A 152 -9.60 -5.79 7.33
N GLN A 153 -8.47 -5.27 6.84
CA GLN A 153 -8.23 -5.18 5.40
C GLN A 153 -7.93 -6.56 4.80
N LEU A 154 -8.45 -6.83 3.60
CA LEU A 154 -8.20 -8.09 2.90
C LEU A 154 -6.71 -8.31 2.64
N VAL A 155 -5.95 -7.26 2.38
CA VAL A 155 -4.51 -7.33 2.13
C VAL A 155 -3.73 -7.97 3.29
N MET A 156 -4.25 -7.86 4.53
CA MET A 156 -3.67 -8.44 5.74
C MET A 156 -4.24 -9.80 6.12
N ARG A 157 -5.35 -10.24 5.49
CA ARG A 157 -6.02 -11.51 5.84
C ARG A 157 -5.15 -12.72 5.48
N GLY A 158 -5.05 -13.69 6.40
CA GLY A 158 -4.34 -14.95 6.18
C GLY A 158 -3.85 -15.61 7.46
N PRO A 159 -3.03 -16.67 7.35
CA PRO A 159 -2.59 -17.47 8.50
C PRO A 159 -1.49 -16.80 9.34
N ALA A 160 -0.71 -15.86 8.80
CA ALA A 160 0.31 -15.16 9.58
C ALA A 160 -0.37 -14.22 10.58
N PRO A 161 0.08 -14.20 11.85
CA PRO A 161 -0.49 -13.32 12.87
C PRO A 161 -0.10 -11.86 12.63
N TYR A 162 -1.01 -10.94 12.92
CA TYR A 162 -0.80 -9.51 12.86
C TYR A 162 -1.69 -8.79 13.89
N LEU A 163 -1.31 -7.58 14.28
CA LEU A 163 -2.14 -6.72 15.11
C LEU A 163 -3.18 -6.02 14.23
N ASN A 164 -4.43 -5.99 14.68
CA ASN A 164 -5.47 -5.15 14.11
C ASN A 164 -5.81 -4.07 15.14
N ILE A 165 -5.50 -2.81 14.82
CA ILE A 165 -5.60 -1.71 15.77
C ILE A 165 -6.44 -0.59 15.16
N GLY A 166 -7.65 -0.41 15.70
CA GLY A 166 -8.51 0.71 15.35
C GLY A 166 -7.94 2.04 15.83
N THR A 167 -8.08 3.06 15.00
CA THR A 167 -7.80 4.46 15.38
C THR A 167 -9.04 5.18 15.89
N ASN A 168 -10.21 4.57 15.70
CA ASN A 168 -11.50 5.06 16.17
C ASN A 168 -12.03 4.23 17.35
N ASN A 169 -12.82 4.89 18.20
CA ASN A 169 -13.49 4.32 19.38
C ASN A 169 -14.55 3.24 19.07
N ASP A 170 -14.69 2.80 17.84
CA ASP A 170 -15.65 1.78 17.41
C ASP A 170 -15.29 0.35 17.80
N LEU A 171 -14.16 0.11 18.43
CA LEU A 171 -14.09 -1.01 19.33
C LEU A 171 -14.98 -0.68 20.53
N GLY A 172 -16.28 -0.91 20.38
CA GLY A 172 -17.21 -1.04 21.51
C GLY A 172 -16.80 -2.22 22.38
N PHE A 173 -15.57 -2.20 22.85
CA PHE A 173 -15.19 -2.98 24.03
C PHE A 173 -15.93 -2.33 25.20
N TRP A 174 -17.09 -2.88 25.46
CA TRP A 174 -17.78 -2.67 26.70
C TRP A 174 -16.74 -2.80 27.81
N SER A 175 -16.78 -1.96 28.82
CA SER A 175 -15.85 -1.97 29.97
C SER A 175 -15.59 -3.40 30.49
N ASP A 176 -16.58 -4.27 30.38
CA ASP A 176 -16.57 -5.67 30.76
C ASP A 176 -15.66 -6.53 29.86
N SER A 177 -15.60 -6.24 28.55
CA SER A 177 -14.74 -6.98 27.60
C SER A 177 -13.26 -6.65 27.78
N THR A 178 -12.95 -5.40 28.13
CA THR A 178 -11.56 -4.98 28.42
C THR A 178 -11.07 -5.63 29.73
N GLN A 179 -11.92 -5.66 30.77
CA GLN A 179 -11.62 -6.37 32.03
C GLN A 179 -11.48 -7.88 31.83
N PHE A 180 -12.30 -8.47 30.95
CA PHE A 180 -12.22 -9.90 30.61
C PHE A 180 -10.93 -10.24 29.87
N LEU A 181 -10.50 -9.41 28.92
CA LEU A 181 -9.22 -9.56 28.23
C LEU A 181 -8.02 -9.36 29.17
N GLU A 182 -8.08 -8.39 30.06
CA GLU A 182 -7.08 -8.21 31.13
C GLU A 182 -6.97 -9.43 32.04
N MET A 183 -8.11 -10.05 32.42
CA MET A 183 -8.13 -11.27 33.21
C MET A 183 -7.57 -12.49 32.45
N LEU A 184 -7.90 -12.64 31.15
CA LEU A 184 -7.43 -13.74 30.32
C LEU A 184 -5.92 -13.70 30.08
N TYR A 185 -5.36 -12.51 29.93
CA TYR A 185 -3.95 -12.32 29.59
C TYR A 185 -3.10 -11.82 30.76
N LYS A 186 -3.66 -11.81 31.97
CA LYS A 186 -2.95 -11.46 33.20
C LYS A 186 -1.88 -12.52 33.52
N GLY A 187 -0.66 -12.28 33.05
CA GLY A 187 0.47 -13.22 33.22
C GLY A 187 1.21 -13.52 31.94
N GLU A 188 0.66 -13.15 30.79
CA GLU A 188 1.34 -13.22 29.49
C GLU A 188 2.24 -12.00 29.33
N LYS A 189 3.57 -12.21 29.54
CA LYS A 189 4.56 -11.11 29.52
C LYS A 189 4.62 -10.33 28.19
N ASP A 190 4.27 -10.98 27.10
CA ASP A 190 4.29 -10.38 25.77
C ASP A 190 3.02 -9.57 25.45
N PHE A 191 1.93 -9.78 26.17
CA PHE A 191 0.63 -9.14 25.92
C PHE A 191 0.39 -7.89 26.78
N ALA A 192 0.94 -7.85 27.99
CA ALA A 192 0.76 -6.73 28.92
C ALA A 192 1.23 -5.37 28.35
N PRO A 193 2.38 -5.27 27.66
CA PRO A 193 2.82 -4.01 27.04
C PRO A 193 1.91 -3.57 25.87
N VAL A 194 1.38 -4.53 25.11
CA VAL A 194 0.46 -4.27 24.00
C VAL A 194 -0.86 -3.72 24.51
N MET A 195 -1.43 -4.32 25.55
CA MET A 195 -2.68 -3.85 26.19
C MET A 195 -2.51 -2.47 26.83
N ALA A 196 -1.39 -2.20 27.48
CA ALA A 196 -1.09 -0.87 28.02
C ALA A 196 -0.99 0.19 26.91
N GLY A 197 -0.41 -0.15 25.75
CA GLY A 197 -0.37 0.70 24.56
C GLY A 197 -1.76 0.94 23.95
N VAL A 198 -2.60 -0.09 23.88
CA VAL A 198 -3.99 0.01 23.44
C VAL A 198 -4.82 0.90 24.35
N GLN A 199 -4.71 0.74 25.66
CA GLN A 199 -5.43 1.56 26.65
C GLN A 199 -5.00 3.03 26.62
N ALA A 200 -3.70 3.31 26.49
CA ALA A 200 -3.20 4.68 26.35
C ALA A 200 -3.72 5.36 25.08
N ASN A 201 -3.88 4.60 23.98
CA ASN A 201 -4.43 5.11 22.72
C ASN A 201 -5.95 5.29 22.78
N LEU A 202 -6.69 4.37 23.40
CA LEU A 202 -8.15 4.49 23.58
C LEU A 202 -8.52 5.78 24.34
N GLN A 203 -7.74 6.17 25.34
CA GLN A 203 -7.95 7.43 26.07
C GLN A 203 -7.68 8.67 25.19
N GLN A 204 -6.78 8.60 24.24
CA GLN A 204 -6.45 9.71 23.34
C GLN A 204 -7.40 9.81 22.13
N SER A 205 -8.06 8.70 21.75
CA SER A 205 -8.95 8.61 20.58
C SER A 205 -10.40 9.01 20.87
N MET A 206 -10.77 9.37 22.10
CA MET A 206 -12.15 9.66 22.51
C MET A 206 -12.79 10.92 21.88
N MET A 207 -12.21 11.49 20.81
CA MET A 207 -12.77 12.64 20.09
C MET A 207 -12.81 12.41 18.57
N GLY A 208 -13.91 11.94 18.04
CA GLY A 208 -14.26 12.16 16.65
C GLY A 208 -14.96 11.03 15.89
N GLU A 209 -16.25 11.22 15.67
CA GLU A 209 -17.08 10.45 14.73
C GLU A 209 -16.84 10.89 13.29
N ASP A 210 -16.87 9.93 12.37
CA ASP A 210 -17.16 10.00 10.93
C ASP A 210 -16.07 9.49 9.96
N ASP A 211 -16.17 8.19 9.63
CA ASP A 211 -15.22 7.43 8.76
C ASP A 211 -15.30 7.80 7.26
N GLN A 212 -16.21 8.68 6.85
CA GLN A 212 -16.45 8.98 5.43
C GLN A 212 -15.75 10.25 4.92
N HIS A 213 -15.04 10.99 5.76
CA HIS A 213 -14.37 12.21 5.34
C HIS A 213 -12.90 11.95 4.99
N PRO A 214 -12.46 12.36 3.78
CA PRO A 214 -11.06 12.26 3.38
C PRO A 214 -10.15 12.89 4.43
N GLY A 215 -9.15 12.16 4.90
CA GLY A 215 -8.12 12.68 5.82
C GLY A 215 -8.50 12.75 7.29
N LYS A 216 -9.75 12.46 7.68
CA LYS A 216 -10.09 12.41 9.09
C LYS A 216 -9.38 11.26 9.79
N GLY A 217 -8.69 11.53 10.88
CA GLY A 217 -7.94 10.53 11.63
C GLY A 217 -6.61 10.10 10.99
N ILE A 218 -6.25 10.62 9.80
CA ILE A 218 -5.02 10.22 9.11
C ILE A 218 -3.77 10.52 9.95
N GLU A 219 -3.74 11.64 10.64
CA GLU A 219 -2.64 12.03 11.50
C GLU A 219 -2.46 11.04 12.67
N ALA A 220 -3.55 10.65 13.32
CA ALA A 220 -3.52 9.66 14.40
C ALA A 220 -3.08 8.28 13.88
N THR A 221 -3.57 7.87 12.69
CA THR A 221 -3.16 6.64 12.01
C THR A 221 -1.67 6.64 11.72
N CYS A 222 -1.13 7.75 11.21
CA CYS A 222 0.30 7.87 10.89
C CYS A 222 1.16 7.87 12.16
N SER A 223 0.75 8.57 13.21
CA SER A 223 1.48 8.57 14.49
C SER A 223 1.52 7.18 15.12
N LEU A 224 0.41 6.46 15.10
CA LEU A 224 0.36 5.08 15.58
C LEU A 224 1.24 4.16 14.73
N THR A 225 1.12 4.25 13.41
CA THR A 225 1.93 3.48 12.45
C THR A 225 3.43 3.72 12.66
N ALA A 226 3.84 4.98 12.75
CA ALA A 226 5.25 5.34 12.95
C ALA A 226 5.79 4.83 14.28
N ARG A 227 5.01 4.94 15.35
CA ARG A 227 5.38 4.41 16.67
C ARG A 227 5.62 2.91 16.63
N MET A 228 4.71 2.15 16.01
CA MET A 228 4.85 0.70 15.90
C MET A 228 6.07 0.30 15.06
N LEU A 229 6.30 0.97 13.94
CA LEU A 229 7.42 0.67 13.05
C LEU A 229 8.79 1.07 13.63
N LYS A 230 8.85 1.98 14.57
CA LYS A 230 10.07 2.28 15.34
C LYS A 230 10.42 1.19 16.35
N ASP A 231 9.44 0.36 16.71
CA ASP A 231 9.60 -0.77 17.61
C ASP A 231 9.77 -2.09 16.84
N GLU A 232 9.12 -3.15 17.23
CA GLU A 232 9.26 -4.49 16.63
C GLU A 232 8.48 -4.69 15.33
N CYS A 233 7.50 -3.83 15.02
CA CYS A 233 6.72 -3.93 13.79
C CYS A 233 7.60 -3.68 12.55
N ARG A 234 7.37 -4.47 11.50
CA ARG A 234 8.10 -4.37 10.22
C ARG A 234 7.20 -4.01 9.05
N ILE A 235 5.93 -4.31 9.15
CA ILE A 235 4.94 -4.09 8.09
C ILE A 235 3.70 -3.44 8.71
N ALA A 236 3.22 -2.37 8.11
CA ALA A 236 1.95 -1.74 8.49
C ALA A 236 1.08 -1.53 7.25
N SER A 237 -0.24 -1.61 7.42
CA SER A 237 -1.20 -1.28 6.37
C SER A 237 -2.31 -0.41 6.93
N PHE A 238 -2.80 0.54 6.12
CA PHE A 238 -4.01 1.31 6.40
C PHE A 238 -4.67 1.79 5.10
N SER A 239 -5.88 2.32 5.19
CA SER A 239 -6.62 2.85 4.03
C SER A 239 -6.81 4.35 4.11
N ILE A 240 -6.84 5.00 2.94
CA ILE A 240 -7.32 6.38 2.75
C ILE A 240 -8.53 6.30 1.84
N TYR A 241 -9.65 6.85 2.30
CA TYR A 241 -10.94 6.87 1.59
C TYR A 241 -11.15 8.18 0.83
N GLY A 242 -12.27 8.27 0.09
CA GLY A 242 -12.72 9.50 -0.55
C GLY A 242 -12.25 9.70 -1.98
N TRP A 243 -11.71 8.65 -2.63
CA TRP A 243 -11.22 8.73 -4.01
C TRP A 243 -12.32 8.57 -5.06
N ASP A 244 -13.54 8.17 -4.68
CA ASP A 244 -14.69 7.98 -5.58
C ASP A 244 -15.37 9.32 -5.90
N THR A 245 -14.77 10.06 -6.81
CA THR A 245 -15.10 11.46 -7.10
C THR A 245 -16.03 11.58 -8.31
N HIS A 246 -17.27 11.10 -8.20
CA HIS A 246 -18.29 11.21 -9.25
C HIS A 246 -18.79 12.64 -9.46
N ASP A 247 -18.62 13.52 -8.50
CA ASP A 247 -19.00 14.93 -8.55
C ASP A 247 -17.93 15.80 -7.90
N ASN A 248 -17.96 17.11 -8.17
CA ASN A 248 -17.13 18.14 -7.49
C ASN A 248 -15.66 17.68 -7.28
N GLN A 249 -15.07 17.07 -8.30
CA GLN A 249 -13.77 16.39 -8.21
C GLN A 249 -12.66 17.32 -7.70
N GLN A 250 -12.63 18.58 -8.14
CA GLN A 250 -11.58 19.51 -7.72
C GLN A 250 -11.44 19.58 -6.19
N ASN A 251 -12.58 19.65 -5.47
CA ASN A 251 -12.55 19.72 -4.01
C ASN A 251 -12.35 18.35 -3.37
N ARG A 252 -13.00 17.32 -3.89
CA ARG A 252 -12.97 15.97 -3.27
C ARG A 252 -11.64 15.29 -3.46
N LEU A 253 -11.13 15.29 -4.70
CA LEU A 253 -9.81 14.74 -5.00
C LEU A 253 -8.70 15.52 -4.27
N GLY A 254 -8.80 16.85 -4.24
CA GLY A 254 -7.85 17.69 -3.51
C GLY A 254 -7.71 17.27 -2.04
N LYS A 255 -8.82 17.05 -1.33
CA LYS A 255 -8.81 16.58 0.06
C LYS A 255 -8.18 15.19 0.22
N SER A 256 -8.45 14.26 -0.70
CA SER A 256 -7.85 12.93 -0.65
C SER A 256 -6.35 12.96 -0.93
N LEU A 257 -5.91 13.83 -1.85
CA LEU A 257 -4.49 14.06 -2.13
C LEU A 257 -3.77 14.78 -0.97
N GLU A 258 -4.45 15.72 -0.30
CA GLU A 258 -3.95 16.34 0.94
C GLU A 258 -3.76 15.29 2.04
N ALA A 259 -4.72 14.36 2.21
CA ALA A 259 -4.60 13.26 3.16
C ALA A 259 -3.40 12.34 2.83
N LEU A 260 -3.19 12.00 1.56
CA LEU A 260 -2.02 11.23 1.13
C LEU A 260 -0.71 12.00 1.38
N SER A 261 -0.69 13.29 1.06
CA SER A 261 0.47 14.16 1.31
C SER A 261 0.81 14.24 2.79
N THR A 262 -0.21 14.45 3.63
CA THR A 262 -0.08 14.45 5.09
C THR A 262 0.46 13.11 5.59
N ALA A 263 -0.11 12.00 5.12
CA ALA A 263 0.33 10.66 5.52
C ALA A 263 1.82 10.46 5.24
N ILE A 264 2.27 10.71 4.01
CA ILE A 264 3.65 10.46 3.62
C ILE A 264 4.63 11.40 4.35
N THR A 265 4.29 12.70 4.45
CA THR A 265 5.18 13.68 5.11
C THR A 265 5.27 13.45 6.61
N GLN A 266 4.16 13.15 7.27
CA GLN A 266 4.14 12.86 8.70
C GLN A 266 4.87 11.55 9.02
N LEU A 267 4.64 10.49 8.24
CA LEU A 267 5.39 9.23 8.39
C LEU A 267 6.90 9.47 8.28
N LYS A 268 7.36 10.25 7.30
CA LYS A 268 8.78 10.62 7.21
C LYS A 268 9.25 11.33 8.47
N GLN A 269 8.53 12.35 8.90
CA GLN A 269 8.88 13.14 10.07
C GLN A 269 8.97 12.28 11.34
N GLU A 270 7.95 11.45 11.58
CA GLU A 270 7.85 10.69 12.81
C GLU A 270 8.75 9.44 12.83
N LEU A 271 8.98 8.80 11.69
CA LEU A 271 9.93 7.68 11.60
C LEU A 271 11.37 8.13 11.81
N GLY A 272 11.71 9.38 11.44
CA GLY A 272 13.07 9.89 11.56
C GLY A 272 14.07 8.99 10.81
N PRO A 273 15.15 8.51 11.44
CA PRO A 273 16.16 7.67 10.78
C PRO A 273 15.63 6.33 10.26
N VAL A 274 14.50 5.84 10.79
CA VAL A 274 13.87 4.60 10.29
C VAL A 274 13.36 4.77 8.87
N TRP A 275 13.05 6.00 8.45
CA TRP A 275 12.63 6.34 7.09
C TRP A 275 13.64 5.90 6.02
N ASP A 276 14.94 5.96 6.31
CA ASP A 276 16.02 5.55 5.39
C ASP A 276 15.93 4.06 4.99
N ASN A 277 15.26 3.25 5.82
CA ASN A 277 15.02 1.83 5.60
C ASN A 277 13.54 1.50 5.32
N THR A 278 12.72 2.51 5.02
CA THR A 278 11.28 2.37 4.82
C THR A 278 10.93 2.46 3.33
N LEU A 279 9.97 1.64 2.91
CA LEU A 279 9.24 1.73 1.66
C LEU A 279 7.75 1.92 1.96
N VAL A 280 7.14 2.92 1.38
CA VAL A 280 5.68 3.14 1.34
C VAL A 280 5.19 2.80 -0.06
N ILE A 281 4.13 2.01 -0.15
CA ILE A 281 3.40 1.73 -1.39
C ILE A 281 1.97 2.23 -1.20
N ALA A 282 1.53 3.20 -2.01
CA ALA A 282 0.15 3.65 -2.02
C ALA A 282 -0.47 3.37 -3.39
N ALA A 283 -1.56 2.60 -3.42
CA ALA A 283 -2.20 2.16 -4.66
C ALA A 283 -3.72 2.15 -4.52
N SER A 284 -4.40 2.41 -5.64
CA SER A 284 -5.85 2.31 -5.78
C SER A 284 -6.23 1.12 -6.65
N GLU A 285 -7.44 0.64 -6.48
CA GLU A 285 -7.98 -0.53 -7.17
C GLU A 285 -8.12 -0.34 -8.68
N PHE A 286 -8.37 0.90 -9.15
CA PHE A 286 -8.41 1.32 -10.56
C PHE A 286 -8.28 2.85 -10.67
N GLY A 287 -8.23 3.38 -11.90
CA GLY A 287 -8.28 4.80 -12.19
C GLY A 287 -9.68 5.31 -12.53
N ARG A 288 -9.75 6.50 -13.12
CA ARG A 288 -11.02 7.17 -13.48
C ARG A 288 -11.09 7.38 -15.00
N THR A 289 -12.28 7.74 -15.50
CA THR A 289 -12.46 8.11 -16.92
C THR A 289 -11.56 9.27 -17.34
N ALA A 290 -11.11 9.26 -18.58
CA ALA A 290 -10.27 10.32 -19.13
C ALA A 290 -11.01 11.66 -19.21
N HIS A 291 -12.31 11.63 -19.50
CA HIS A 291 -13.19 12.80 -19.55
C HIS A 291 -13.88 13.04 -18.19
N PHE A 292 -14.20 14.30 -17.90
CA PHE A 292 -15.16 14.63 -16.85
C PHE A 292 -16.57 14.20 -17.27
N ASN A 293 -17.37 13.82 -16.29
CA ASN A 293 -18.80 13.56 -16.43
C ASN A 293 -19.62 14.86 -16.33
N GLY A 294 -20.95 14.75 -16.45
CA GLY A 294 -21.87 15.91 -16.42
C GLY A 294 -21.97 16.61 -15.05
N THR A 295 -21.43 16.05 -13.97
CA THR A 295 -21.49 16.60 -12.61
C THR A 295 -20.15 17.19 -12.13
N GLY A 296 -19.19 17.32 -13.04
CA GLY A 296 -17.85 17.85 -12.74
C GLY A 296 -16.99 16.90 -11.92
N GLY A 297 -17.27 15.61 -12.04
CA GLY A 297 -16.47 14.51 -11.53
C GLY A 297 -16.02 13.59 -12.65
N THR A 298 -15.63 12.39 -12.28
CA THR A 298 -15.24 11.32 -13.21
C THR A 298 -15.93 10.01 -12.80
N ASP A 299 -16.16 9.13 -13.76
CA ASP A 299 -16.70 7.81 -13.49
C ASP A 299 -15.57 6.79 -13.30
N HIS A 300 -15.90 5.57 -12.87
CA HIS A 300 -14.94 4.48 -12.72
C HIS A 300 -14.24 4.21 -14.06
N GLY A 301 -12.93 4.15 -14.05
CA GLY A 301 -12.09 3.90 -15.21
C GLY A 301 -11.16 2.71 -15.00
N THR A 302 -10.02 2.72 -15.70
CA THR A 302 -9.10 1.58 -15.69
C THR A 302 -7.67 1.98 -15.31
N GLY A 303 -6.94 2.64 -16.22
CA GLY A 303 -5.56 3.04 -15.95
C GLY A 303 -5.45 4.05 -14.82
N GLY A 304 -4.60 3.75 -13.85
CA GLY A 304 -4.38 4.52 -12.65
C GLY A 304 -2.90 4.83 -12.41
N ALA A 305 -2.59 5.17 -11.18
CA ALA A 305 -1.21 5.35 -10.72
C ALA A 305 -1.04 4.78 -9.30
N ALA A 306 0.21 4.48 -8.95
CA ALA A 306 0.62 4.14 -7.59
C ALA A 306 1.79 5.02 -7.16
N PHE A 307 1.87 5.36 -5.87
CA PHE A 307 2.97 6.12 -5.30
C PHE A 307 3.92 5.18 -4.56
N LEU A 308 5.20 5.39 -4.75
CA LEU A 308 6.26 4.81 -3.95
C LEU A 308 6.94 5.93 -3.18
N ALA A 309 7.12 5.78 -1.86
CA ALA A 309 7.84 6.74 -1.05
C ALA A 309 8.77 6.03 -0.05
N GLY A 310 9.83 6.70 0.39
CA GLY A 310 10.78 6.17 1.37
C GLY A 310 12.23 6.46 1.02
N GLY A 311 13.10 6.46 2.02
CA GLY A 311 14.52 6.74 1.83
C GLY A 311 15.24 5.75 0.92
N LEU A 312 14.74 4.53 0.83
CA LEU A 312 15.30 3.47 -0.04
C LEU A 312 15.25 3.82 -1.53
N LEU A 313 14.26 4.62 -1.97
CA LEU A 313 14.10 5.01 -3.37
C LEU A 313 15.25 5.85 -3.91
N ALA A 314 15.99 6.55 -3.05
CA ALA A 314 17.09 7.43 -3.45
C ALA A 314 18.21 6.70 -4.21
N ASN A 315 18.32 5.38 -4.03
CA ASN A 315 19.31 4.54 -4.71
C ASN A 315 18.79 3.87 -6.00
N GLY A 316 17.50 4.04 -6.31
CA GLY A 316 16.83 3.41 -7.45
C GLY A 316 16.12 4.41 -8.37
N GLU A 317 14.82 4.21 -8.55
CA GLU A 317 13.97 5.02 -9.45
C GLU A 317 13.32 6.23 -8.74
N GLY A 318 13.87 6.71 -7.64
CA GLY A 318 13.38 7.89 -6.94
C GLY A 318 13.44 9.18 -7.76
N GLY A 319 12.46 10.07 -7.56
CA GLY A 319 12.34 11.34 -8.25
C GLY A 319 11.87 11.21 -9.70
N LYS A 320 11.05 10.21 -10.02
CA LYS A 320 10.58 9.95 -11.38
C LYS A 320 9.09 9.65 -11.43
N VAL A 321 8.48 9.99 -12.56
CA VAL A 321 7.21 9.40 -12.98
C VAL A 321 7.53 8.22 -13.90
N ILE A 322 7.31 7.02 -13.38
CA ILE A 322 7.67 5.75 -14.03
C ILE A 322 6.47 5.27 -14.85
N ASN A 323 6.69 4.96 -16.11
CA ASN A 323 5.74 4.24 -16.92
C ASN A 323 6.51 3.38 -17.93
N LYS A 324 5.96 2.23 -18.31
CA LYS A 324 6.59 1.35 -19.29
C LYS A 324 6.64 2.03 -20.67
N LYS A 325 5.53 2.66 -21.05
CA LYS A 325 5.36 3.46 -22.23
C LYS A 325 4.10 4.29 -22.06
N TRP A 326 4.21 5.61 -22.20
CA TRP A 326 3.01 6.45 -22.17
C TRP A 326 2.07 6.08 -23.33
N PRO A 327 0.80 5.73 -23.06
CA PRO A 327 -0.10 5.25 -24.11
C PRO A 327 -0.60 6.36 -25.05
N GLY A 328 -0.65 7.60 -24.56
CA GLY A 328 -1.30 8.74 -25.20
C GLY A 328 -2.77 8.86 -24.79
N LEU A 329 -3.34 10.04 -25.05
CA LEU A 329 -4.71 10.40 -24.67
C LEU A 329 -5.60 10.74 -25.89
N SER A 330 -5.22 10.37 -27.11
CA SER A 330 -6.15 10.44 -28.24
C SER A 330 -7.19 9.32 -28.16
N ASP A 331 -8.36 9.53 -28.74
CA ASP A 331 -9.49 8.59 -28.64
C ASP A 331 -9.11 7.16 -29.05
N ASP A 332 -8.27 7.01 -30.09
CA ASP A 332 -7.74 5.71 -30.54
C ASP A 332 -6.72 5.08 -29.58
N ARG A 333 -6.23 5.82 -28.62
CA ARG A 333 -5.27 5.37 -27.59
C ARG A 333 -5.92 5.10 -26.24
N LEU A 334 -7.08 5.66 -26.01
CA LEU A 334 -7.85 5.36 -24.79
C LEU A 334 -8.43 3.94 -24.86
N LEU A 335 -8.49 3.26 -23.76
CA LEU A 335 -9.20 1.99 -23.61
C LEU A 335 -10.70 2.27 -23.78
N GLU A 336 -11.33 1.61 -24.79
CA GLU A 336 -12.74 1.83 -25.13
C GLU A 336 -13.08 3.31 -25.45
N ALA A 337 -12.11 4.09 -25.97
CA ALA A 337 -12.23 5.53 -26.20
C ALA A 337 -12.70 6.31 -24.94
N ARG A 338 -12.36 5.83 -23.76
CA ARG A 338 -12.94 6.30 -22.49
C ARG A 338 -11.93 6.41 -21.35
N ASP A 339 -11.12 5.36 -21.13
CA ASP A 339 -10.23 5.27 -19.98
C ASP A 339 -8.76 5.40 -20.39
N LEU A 340 -7.92 5.87 -19.49
CA LEU A 340 -6.48 5.74 -19.67
C LEU A 340 -6.12 4.26 -19.87
N MET A 341 -5.43 3.97 -20.98
CA MET A 341 -4.96 2.62 -21.27
C MET A 341 -3.89 2.20 -20.25
N PRO A 342 -4.10 1.14 -19.45
CA PRO A 342 -3.03 0.62 -18.62
C PRO A 342 -1.96 -0.06 -19.49
N THR A 343 -0.71 0.23 -19.23
CA THR A 343 0.43 -0.31 -20.00
C THR A 343 1.16 -1.42 -19.28
N ASP A 344 0.87 -1.60 -17.99
CA ASP A 344 1.43 -2.69 -17.18
C ASP A 344 0.55 -2.99 -15.96
N ASP A 345 0.82 -4.13 -15.31
CA ASP A 345 0.15 -4.54 -14.07
C ASP A 345 0.83 -3.88 -12.85
N VAL A 346 0.05 -3.16 -12.04
CA VAL A 346 0.54 -2.48 -10.83
C VAL A 346 1.19 -3.46 -9.84
N ARG A 347 0.66 -4.69 -9.74
CA ARG A 347 1.15 -5.73 -8.83
C ARG A 347 2.58 -6.16 -9.17
N ARG A 348 2.96 -6.04 -10.43
CA ARG A 348 4.32 -6.29 -10.90
C ARG A 348 5.34 -5.32 -10.28
N TYR A 349 5.00 -4.05 -10.24
CA TYR A 349 5.84 -3.03 -9.57
C TYR A 349 5.89 -3.24 -8.07
N MET A 350 4.74 -3.55 -7.45
CA MET A 350 4.69 -3.90 -6.03
C MET A 350 5.60 -5.09 -5.73
N GLY A 351 5.50 -6.16 -6.51
CA GLY A 351 6.31 -7.36 -6.33
C GLY A 351 7.81 -7.09 -6.49
N TRP A 352 8.23 -6.35 -7.50
CA TRP A 352 9.66 -6.02 -7.67
C TRP A 352 10.19 -5.09 -6.59
N ALA A 353 9.37 -4.15 -6.09
CA ALA A 353 9.73 -3.35 -4.93
C ALA A 353 9.96 -4.22 -3.68
N LEU A 354 9.11 -5.24 -3.46
CA LEU A 354 9.31 -6.21 -2.37
C LEU A 354 10.53 -7.11 -2.57
N ALA A 355 10.81 -7.50 -3.82
CA ALA A 355 12.03 -8.26 -4.14
C ALA A 355 13.29 -7.48 -3.80
N ASP A 356 13.33 -6.22 -4.17
CA ASP A 356 14.45 -5.34 -3.86
C ASP A 356 14.53 -5.04 -2.34
N LEU A 357 13.38 -4.88 -1.67
CA LEU A 357 13.31 -4.59 -0.23
C LEU A 357 13.80 -5.76 0.64
N TYR A 358 13.37 -6.98 0.33
CA TYR A 358 13.56 -8.15 1.19
C TYR A 358 14.43 -9.25 0.57
N GLY A 359 14.93 -9.06 -0.65
CA GLY A 359 15.72 -10.07 -1.34
C GLY A 359 14.91 -11.29 -1.78
N ILE A 360 13.62 -11.11 -2.07
CA ILE A 360 12.72 -12.21 -2.45
C ILE A 360 13.03 -12.65 -3.89
N SER A 361 13.09 -13.95 -4.12
CA SER A 361 13.34 -14.49 -5.45
C SER A 361 12.15 -14.22 -6.40
N PRO A 362 12.40 -14.05 -7.72
CA PRO A 362 11.31 -13.90 -8.70
C PRO A 362 10.30 -15.06 -8.67
N ASN A 363 10.80 -16.28 -8.43
CA ASN A 363 9.95 -17.46 -8.30
C ASN A 363 9.02 -17.38 -7.09
N ASP A 364 9.53 -16.93 -5.93
CA ASP A 364 8.70 -16.79 -4.72
C ASP A 364 7.70 -15.63 -4.85
N LEU A 365 8.06 -14.55 -5.56
CA LEU A 365 7.10 -13.48 -5.88
C LEU A 365 5.90 -14.03 -6.65
N GLY A 366 6.14 -14.69 -7.78
CA GLY A 366 5.08 -15.16 -8.69
C GLY A 366 4.36 -16.42 -8.20
N SER A 367 4.96 -17.23 -7.32
CA SER A 367 4.32 -18.46 -6.84
C SER A 367 3.70 -18.35 -5.44
N LYS A 368 4.22 -17.45 -4.58
CA LYS A 368 3.80 -17.38 -3.18
C LYS A 368 3.14 -16.05 -2.81
N ILE A 369 3.60 -14.92 -3.35
CA ILE A 369 3.12 -13.58 -2.93
C ILE A 369 2.09 -13.05 -3.92
N PHE A 370 2.37 -13.11 -5.22
CA PHE A 370 1.49 -12.66 -6.30
C PHE A 370 1.23 -13.80 -7.29
N PRO A 371 0.53 -14.87 -6.89
CA PRO A 371 0.22 -15.96 -7.80
C PRO A 371 -0.56 -15.42 -9.01
N SER A 372 -0.34 -16.00 -10.19
CA SER A 372 -0.94 -15.58 -11.47
C SER A 372 -0.45 -14.24 -12.04
N VAL A 373 0.41 -13.51 -11.34
CA VAL A 373 1.01 -12.29 -11.90
C VAL A 373 2.27 -12.65 -12.68
N ASP A 374 2.27 -12.31 -13.98
CA ASP A 374 3.50 -12.38 -14.77
C ASP A 374 4.47 -11.28 -14.28
N MET A 375 5.47 -11.68 -13.53
CA MET A 375 6.47 -10.76 -13.01
C MET A 375 7.38 -10.18 -14.12
N GLY A 376 7.43 -10.81 -15.30
CA GLY A 376 8.20 -10.33 -16.45
C GLY A 376 9.67 -10.04 -16.12
N THR A 377 10.26 -9.09 -16.87
CA THR A 377 11.64 -8.67 -16.63
C THR A 377 11.76 -7.92 -15.30
N LYS A 378 12.85 -8.17 -14.56
CA LYS A 378 13.13 -7.49 -13.29
C LYS A 378 13.13 -5.96 -13.46
N LEU A 379 12.38 -5.29 -12.59
CA LEU A 379 12.44 -3.84 -12.40
C LEU A 379 13.31 -3.57 -11.18
N ARG A 380 14.18 -2.57 -11.26
CA ARG A 380 14.98 -2.12 -10.13
C ARG A 380 14.41 -0.81 -9.63
N LEU A 381 13.61 -0.87 -8.55
CA LEU A 381 12.83 0.27 -8.07
C LEU A 381 13.48 0.99 -6.87
N ILE A 382 14.19 0.24 -6.02
CA ILE A 382 14.88 0.75 -4.83
C ILE A 382 16.32 0.28 -4.74
#